data_6e253d0e4bc35697f90fe83d5c33f187
#
_entry.id   6e253d0e4bc35697f90fe83d5c33f187
#
_cell.length_a   1.000
_cell.length_b   1.000
_cell.length_c   1.000
_cell.angle_alpha   90.00
_cell.angle_beta   90.00
_cell.angle_gamma   90.00
#
_symmetry.space_group_name_H-M   'P 1'
#
loop_
_entity.id
_entity.type
_entity.pdbx_description
1 polymer ?
#
loop_
_entity_poly.entity_id
_entity_poly.type
_entity_poly.pdbx_seq_one_letter_code
_entity_poly.pdbx_strand_id
1 'polypeptide(L)'
;VAALAWQIDAFHGGRTMSALLQVSHLGKSFGGVKAVDGISFDLAPGELLALIGPNGAGKSTTFNMVNGQLNADQGSIMLQGQELVGRKPRDIWRQGVGRTFQIAETFASLTVVENVQMALLSHDDLLLSMWRRAADHRRDDALALLDQVGMKPQADRPCNVLAYGDVKRVELAIAMANDPKLLLMDEPTAGMAPKERNELMALTKDLVLQRGLAVLFTEHSMDVVFAYADRIIVLARGRLIAEGKPQDIRDHPQVQAVYFGTGKTFEKPSA
;
A
#
# COMPACT_ATOMS: atom_id res chain seq x y z
N VAL A 1 -17.26 12.35 32.65
CA VAL A 1 -15.95 11.89 32.06
C VAL A 1 -15.91 10.37 31.88
N ALA A 2 -17.03 9.64 32.07
CA ALA A 2 -17.04 8.16 32.06
C ALA A 2 -17.91 7.54 30.93
N ALA A 3 -18.25 8.26 29.85
CA ALA A 3 -19.23 7.79 28.86
C ALA A 3 -18.65 7.57 27.44
N LEU A 4 -17.32 7.62 27.24
CA LEU A 4 -16.71 7.47 25.90
C LEU A 4 -15.88 6.18 25.69
N ALA A 5 -15.74 5.34 26.69
CA ALA A 5 -14.83 4.18 26.63
C ALA A 5 -15.44 2.90 26.03
N TRP A 6 -16.74 2.80 25.78
CA TRP A 6 -17.40 1.54 25.39
C TRP A 6 -17.96 1.48 23.96
N GLN A 7 -17.74 2.53 23.16
CA GLN A 7 -18.18 2.54 21.75
C GLN A 7 -17.19 1.95 20.75
N ILE A 8 -15.98 1.57 21.18
CA ILE A 8 -14.95 0.99 20.29
C ILE A 8 -15.12 -0.52 20.09
N ASP A 9 -15.75 -1.23 21.04
CA ASP A 9 -15.92 -2.70 20.96
C ASP A 9 -17.10 -3.18 20.10
N ALA A 10 -17.93 -2.29 19.57
CA ALA A 10 -19.16 -2.67 18.85
C ALA A 10 -18.95 -2.86 17.32
N PHE A 11 -17.77 -2.56 16.75
CA PHE A 11 -17.53 -2.65 15.29
C PHE A 11 -16.98 -4.01 14.82
N HIS A 12 -16.66 -4.95 15.72
CA HIS A 12 -16.12 -6.27 15.34
C HIS A 12 -17.18 -7.37 15.17
N GLY A 13 -18.43 -7.01 14.92
CA GLY A 13 -19.53 -7.94 14.67
C GLY A 13 -19.54 -8.53 13.26
N GLY A 14 -18.88 -9.67 13.03
CA GLY A 14 -19.27 -10.62 11.97
C GLY A 14 -18.44 -10.67 10.71
N ARG A 15 -17.12 -10.93 10.79
CA ARG A 15 -16.39 -11.60 9.73
C ARG A 15 -15.26 -12.45 10.32
N THR A 16 -15.51 -13.75 10.49
CA THR A 16 -14.48 -14.77 10.79
C THR A 16 -13.72 -15.20 9.52
N MET A 17 -13.24 -14.30 8.72
CA MET A 17 -12.08 -14.55 7.87
C MET A 17 -10.88 -14.06 8.66
N SER A 18 -9.90 -14.94 8.91
CA SER A 18 -8.68 -14.55 9.61
C SER A 18 -8.03 -13.38 8.86
N ALA A 19 -7.88 -12.24 9.53
CA ALA A 19 -7.24 -11.07 8.94
C ALA A 19 -5.84 -11.44 8.45
N LEU A 20 -5.46 -10.97 7.26
CA LEU A 20 -4.12 -11.17 6.70
C LEU A 20 -3.10 -10.33 7.47
N LEU A 21 -3.40 -9.04 7.65
CA LEU A 21 -2.61 -8.10 8.44
C LEU A 21 -3.42 -7.67 9.66
N GLN A 22 -2.80 -7.70 10.84
CA GLN A 22 -3.38 -7.20 12.07
C GLN A 22 -2.41 -6.20 12.71
N VAL A 23 -2.87 -4.99 12.91
CA VAL A 23 -2.14 -3.92 13.60
C VAL A 23 -2.84 -3.66 14.93
N SER A 24 -2.11 -3.76 16.04
CA SER A 24 -2.68 -3.67 17.39
C SER A 24 -1.92 -2.65 18.23
N HIS A 25 -2.63 -1.59 18.67
CA HIS A 25 -2.12 -0.53 19.57
C HIS A 25 -0.77 0.06 19.11
N LEU A 26 -0.60 0.19 17.79
CA LEU A 26 0.65 0.63 17.20
C LEU A 26 0.95 2.08 17.56
N GLY A 27 2.15 2.35 18.05
CA GLY A 27 2.57 3.68 18.46
C GLY A 27 4.01 4.01 18.10
N LYS A 28 4.23 5.29 17.76
CA LYS A 28 5.54 5.86 17.46
C LYS A 28 5.62 7.32 17.88
N SER A 29 6.71 7.68 18.55
CA SER A 29 7.00 9.05 18.97
C SER A 29 8.35 9.52 18.43
N PHE A 30 8.43 10.80 18.11
CA PHE A 30 9.67 11.49 17.72
C PHE A 30 9.83 12.75 18.58
N GLY A 31 10.90 12.83 19.38
CA GLY A 31 11.18 14.02 20.20
C GLY A 31 10.00 14.46 21.08
N GLY A 32 9.23 13.51 21.64
CA GLY A 32 8.05 13.79 22.48
C GLY A 32 6.74 14.00 21.70
N VAL A 33 6.78 14.09 20.36
CA VAL A 33 5.58 14.16 19.51
C VAL A 33 5.13 12.75 19.15
N LYS A 34 3.90 12.38 19.49
CA LYS A 34 3.30 11.11 19.10
C LYS A 34 2.85 11.19 17.64
N ALA A 35 3.66 10.65 16.73
CA ALA A 35 3.33 10.58 15.30
C ALA A 35 2.25 9.53 15.02
N VAL A 36 2.25 8.42 15.78
CA VAL A 36 1.20 7.39 15.81
C VAL A 36 0.92 7.07 17.28
N ASP A 37 -0.33 7.10 17.69
CA ASP A 37 -0.78 7.00 19.09
C ASP A 37 -1.83 5.89 19.26
N GLY A 38 -1.36 4.65 19.34
CA GLY A 38 -2.18 3.49 19.71
C GLY A 38 -3.21 3.07 18.66
N ILE A 39 -2.89 3.16 17.35
CA ILE A 39 -3.83 2.75 16.30
C ILE A 39 -3.95 1.23 16.22
N SER A 40 -5.17 0.78 15.93
CA SER A 40 -5.46 -0.64 15.68
C SER A 40 -6.37 -0.75 14.46
N PHE A 41 -6.04 -1.66 13.54
CA PHE A 41 -6.83 -2.00 12.38
C PHE A 41 -6.42 -3.37 11.83
N ASP A 42 -7.25 -3.94 11.00
CA ASP A 42 -6.98 -5.18 10.28
C ASP A 42 -7.12 -4.99 8.78
N LEU A 43 -6.62 -5.93 8.00
CA LEU A 43 -6.77 -5.99 6.56
C LEU A 43 -7.01 -7.45 6.15
N ALA A 44 -8.10 -7.69 5.43
CA ALA A 44 -8.48 -9.01 4.95
C ALA A 44 -7.76 -9.38 3.64
N PRO A 45 -7.59 -10.68 3.33
CA PRO A 45 -7.18 -11.09 1.99
C PRO A 45 -8.17 -10.58 0.93
N GLY A 46 -7.66 -10.12 -0.21
CA GLY A 46 -8.50 -9.61 -1.31
C GLY A 46 -9.17 -8.27 -1.01
N GLU A 47 -8.69 -7.52 -0.04
CA GLU A 47 -9.22 -6.20 0.33
C GLU A 47 -8.29 -5.08 -0.12
N LEU A 48 -8.87 -4.01 -0.65
CA LEU A 48 -8.19 -2.76 -0.97
C LEU A 48 -8.53 -1.71 0.10
N LEU A 49 -7.65 -1.54 1.08
CA LEU A 49 -7.82 -0.66 2.24
C LEU A 49 -7.07 0.67 2.02
N ALA A 50 -7.80 1.77 2.07
CA ALA A 50 -7.21 3.10 2.01
C ALA A 50 -6.87 3.63 3.42
N LEU A 51 -5.65 4.13 3.60
CA LEU A 51 -5.22 4.86 4.79
C LEU A 51 -5.12 6.35 4.45
N ILE A 52 -6.09 7.14 4.86
CA ILE A 52 -6.15 8.57 4.55
C ILE A 52 -6.00 9.45 5.79
N GLY A 53 -5.81 10.74 5.56
CA GLY A 53 -5.67 11.75 6.62
C GLY A 53 -4.85 12.94 6.13
N PRO A 54 -4.90 14.09 6.81
CA PRO A 54 -4.13 15.27 6.45
C PRO A 54 -2.62 15.03 6.56
N ASN A 55 -1.83 16.00 6.09
CA ASN A 55 -0.37 15.95 6.27
C ASN A 55 -0.03 15.92 7.76
N GLY A 56 0.92 15.07 8.13
CA GLY A 56 1.31 14.86 9.53
C GLY A 56 0.33 13.98 10.34
N ALA A 57 -0.67 13.36 9.71
CA ALA A 57 -1.61 12.47 10.42
C ALA A 57 -1.00 11.15 10.89
N GLY A 58 0.20 10.77 10.42
CA GLY A 58 0.87 9.53 10.79
C GLY A 58 0.84 8.44 9.70
N LYS A 59 0.32 8.71 8.50
CA LYS A 59 0.21 7.75 7.39
C LYS A 59 1.55 7.11 7.01
N SER A 60 2.52 7.91 6.59
CA SER A 60 3.85 7.41 6.18
C SER A 60 4.61 6.76 7.33
N THR A 61 4.40 7.24 8.57
CA THR A 61 4.96 6.59 9.78
C THR A 61 4.39 5.19 9.95
N THR A 62 3.07 5.02 9.79
CA THR A 62 2.40 3.71 9.85
C THR A 62 2.93 2.78 8.74
N PHE A 63 2.99 3.26 7.51
CA PHE A 63 3.56 2.50 6.37
C PHE A 63 5.00 2.03 6.63
N ASN A 64 5.84 2.93 7.13
CA ASN A 64 7.25 2.62 7.40
C ASN A 64 7.39 1.62 8.55
N MET A 65 6.48 1.59 9.53
CA MET A 65 6.46 0.57 10.57
C MET A 65 6.02 -0.79 10.02
N VAL A 66 4.97 -0.84 9.18
CA VAL A 66 4.52 -2.10 8.53
C VAL A 66 5.60 -2.69 7.63
N ASN A 67 6.36 -1.84 6.94
CA ASN A 67 7.44 -2.25 6.05
C ASN A 67 8.80 -2.49 6.77
N GLY A 68 8.88 -2.26 8.09
CA GLY A 68 10.10 -2.44 8.87
C GLY A 68 11.21 -1.39 8.65
N GLN A 69 10.93 -0.32 7.91
CA GLN A 69 11.86 0.83 7.79
C GLN A 69 11.92 1.65 9.08
N LEU A 70 10.91 1.53 9.91
CA LEU A 70 10.80 2.20 11.20
C LEU A 70 10.33 1.20 12.25
N ASN A 71 11.02 1.14 13.39
CA ASN A 71 10.57 0.34 14.52
C ASN A 71 9.44 1.08 15.27
N ALA A 72 8.37 0.36 15.58
CA ALA A 72 7.35 0.82 16.50
C ALA A 72 7.93 0.94 17.92
N ASP A 73 7.44 1.90 18.70
CA ASP A 73 7.80 2.03 20.12
C ASP A 73 6.87 1.16 20.99
N GLN A 74 5.66 0.88 20.49
CA GLN A 74 4.68 0.01 21.14
C GLN A 74 3.72 -0.63 20.13
N GLY A 75 3.01 -1.67 20.56
CA GLY A 75 2.05 -2.40 19.74
C GLY A 75 2.69 -3.54 18.96
N SER A 76 1.91 -4.18 18.10
CA SER A 76 2.33 -5.27 17.25
C SER A 76 1.75 -5.15 15.84
N ILE A 77 2.45 -5.78 14.89
CA ILE A 77 2.04 -5.88 13.48
C ILE A 77 2.18 -7.35 13.08
N MET A 78 1.06 -8.04 12.94
CA MET A 78 1.03 -9.47 12.58
C MET A 78 0.66 -9.64 11.12
N LEU A 79 1.46 -10.32 10.33
CA LEU A 79 1.13 -10.78 8.97
C LEU A 79 0.98 -12.30 9.00
N GLN A 80 -0.21 -12.80 8.69
CA GLN A 80 -0.53 -14.24 8.75
C GLN A 80 -0.09 -14.91 10.07
N GLY A 81 -0.25 -14.21 11.20
CA GLY A 81 0.15 -14.70 12.52
C GLY A 81 1.64 -14.58 12.83
N GLN A 82 2.45 -13.96 11.96
CA GLN A 82 3.88 -13.72 12.18
C GLN A 82 4.14 -12.25 12.51
N GLU A 83 4.84 -11.98 13.62
CA GLU A 83 5.21 -10.62 14.03
C GLU A 83 6.21 -9.97 13.07
N LEU A 84 5.92 -8.73 12.64
CA LEU A 84 6.79 -7.93 11.77
C LEU A 84 7.62 -6.90 12.54
N VAL A 85 7.20 -6.45 13.72
CA VAL A 85 7.92 -5.43 14.50
C VAL A 85 9.32 -5.92 14.83
N GLY A 86 10.31 -5.08 14.57
CA GLY A 86 11.72 -5.40 14.78
C GLY A 86 12.38 -6.24 13.67
N ARG A 87 11.64 -6.68 12.67
CA ARG A 87 12.21 -7.37 11.51
C ARG A 87 12.79 -6.36 10.52
N LYS A 88 13.81 -6.80 9.78
CA LYS A 88 14.42 -5.97 8.71
C LYS A 88 13.51 -5.94 7.48
N PRO A 89 13.49 -4.85 6.70
CA PRO A 89 12.67 -4.74 5.48
C PRO A 89 12.83 -5.91 4.51
N ARG A 90 14.07 -6.42 4.34
CA ARG A 90 14.36 -7.58 3.50
C ARG A 90 13.63 -8.85 3.97
N ASP A 91 13.56 -9.06 5.28
CA ASP A 91 12.92 -10.26 5.84
C ASP A 91 11.39 -10.14 5.74
N ILE A 92 10.85 -8.93 5.90
CA ILE A 92 9.42 -8.60 5.69
C ILE A 92 9.04 -8.80 4.22
N TRP A 93 9.87 -8.33 3.29
CA TRP A 93 9.66 -8.54 1.87
C TRP A 93 9.61 -10.04 1.51
N ARG A 94 10.50 -10.87 2.06
CA ARG A 94 10.49 -12.33 1.89
C ARG A 94 9.28 -13.02 2.49
N GLN A 95 8.60 -12.40 3.44
CA GLN A 95 7.33 -12.90 4.00
C GLN A 95 6.13 -12.58 3.12
N GLY A 96 6.33 -11.96 1.96
CA GLY A 96 5.27 -11.63 1.03
C GLY A 96 4.67 -10.24 1.23
N VAL A 97 5.47 -9.27 1.67
CA VAL A 97 5.09 -7.86 1.64
C VAL A 97 5.76 -7.19 0.45
N GLY A 98 4.99 -6.85 -0.58
CA GLY A 98 5.43 -5.99 -1.69
C GLY A 98 5.28 -4.52 -1.32
N ARG A 99 6.09 -3.64 -1.91
CA ARG A 99 5.94 -2.18 -1.75
C ARG A 99 6.24 -1.46 -3.05
N THR A 100 5.38 -0.49 -3.39
CA THR A 100 5.70 0.56 -4.37
C THR A 100 6.10 1.83 -3.64
N PHE A 101 6.89 2.69 -4.27
CA PHE A 101 7.36 3.93 -3.68
C PHE A 101 6.71 5.15 -4.35
N GLN A 102 6.60 6.26 -3.63
CA GLN A 102 6.07 7.51 -4.17
C GLN A 102 6.88 8.00 -5.36
N ILE A 103 8.22 7.92 -5.28
CA ILE A 103 9.12 8.13 -6.41
C ILE A 103 9.52 6.77 -6.95
N ALA A 104 9.27 6.52 -8.24
CA ALA A 104 9.56 5.24 -8.86
C ALA A 104 11.06 4.91 -8.79
N GLU A 105 11.39 3.83 -8.13
CA GLU A 105 12.77 3.35 -7.96
C GLU A 105 13.08 2.27 -9.00
N THR A 106 13.31 2.68 -10.24
CA THR A 106 13.77 1.79 -11.32
C THR A 106 15.20 2.10 -11.71
N PHE A 107 15.91 1.08 -12.17
CA PHE A 107 17.23 1.27 -12.79
C PHE A 107 17.03 1.85 -14.20
N ALA A 108 17.19 3.14 -14.34
CA ALA A 108 16.88 3.89 -15.57
C ALA A 108 17.64 3.40 -16.81
N SER A 109 18.85 2.86 -16.62
CA SER A 109 19.71 2.32 -17.68
C SER A 109 19.37 0.88 -18.10
N LEU A 110 18.62 0.15 -17.27
CA LEU A 110 18.19 -1.20 -17.59
C LEU A 110 16.88 -1.18 -18.39
N THR A 111 16.65 -2.25 -19.14
CA THR A 111 15.37 -2.48 -19.82
C THR A 111 14.26 -2.78 -18.79
N VAL A 112 13.02 -2.67 -19.23
CA VAL A 112 11.82 -2.97 -18.42
C VAL A 112 11.89 -4.38 -17.85
N VAL A 113 12.22 -5.38 -18.68
CA VAL A 113 12.31 -6.78 -18.23
C VAL A 113 13.47 -6.99 -17.27
N GLU A 114 14.63 -6.37 -17.51
CA GLU A 114 15.79 -6.48 -16.62
C GLU A 114 15.50 -5.89 -15.23
N ASN A 115 14.73 -4.80 -15.13
CA ASN A 115 14.28 -4.27 -13.83
C ASN A 115 13.48 -5.30 -13.02
N VAL A 116 12.55 -6.01 -13.65
CA VAL A 116 11.78 -7.07 -12.99
C VAL A 116 12.67 -8.27 -12.66
N GLN A 117 13.58 -8.66 -13.57
CA GLN A 117 14.56 -9.73 -13.32
C GLN A 117 15.46 -9.43 -12.12
N MET A 118 15.86 -8.16 -11.90
CA MET A 118 16.63 -7.78 -10.70
C MET A 118 15.87 -8.06 -9.39
N ALA A 119 14.56 -7.82 -9.37
CA ALA A 119 13.74 -8.17 -8.21
C ALA A 119 13.64 -9.68 -8.00
N LEU A 120 13.48 -10.46 -9.08
CA LEU A 120 13.46 -11.92 -9.04
C LEU A 120 14.82 -12.50 -8.58
N LEU A 121 15.94 -11.94 -9.05
CA LEU A 121 17.29 -12.30 -8.59
C LEU A 121 17.47 -12.02 -7.09
N SER A 122 16.96 -10.90 -6.62
CA SER A 122 16.98 -10.55 -5.19
C SER A 122 16.15 -11.52 -4.36
N HIS A 123 15.01 -11.96 -4.88
CA HIS A 123 14.17 -12.96 -4.23
C HIS A 123 14.88 -14.31 -4.08
N ASP A 124 15.58 -14.73 -5.13
CA ASP A 124 16.26 -16.03 -5.18
C ASP A 124 17.65 -16.01 -4.50
N ASP A 125 18.06 -14.90 -3.84
CA ASP A 125 19.39 -14.68 -3.23
C ASP A 125 20.57 -14.82 -4.22
N LEU A 126 20.34 -14.56 -5.52
CA LEU A 126 21.32 -14.78 -6.58
C LEU A 126 22.04 -13.50 -7.05
N LEU A 127 21.82 -12.35 -6.41
CA LEU A 127 22.44 -11.06 -6.80
C LEU A 127 23.97 -11.09 -6.88
N LEU A 128 24.62 -11.98 -6.11
CA LEU A 128 26.07 -12.17 -6.10
C LEU A 128 26.53 -13.44 -6.85
N SER A 129 25.63 -14.11 -7.58
CA SER A 129 25.96 -15.32 -8.33
C SER A 129 26.73 -14.98 -9.60
N MET A 130 27.97 -15.45 -9.69
CA MET A 130 28.82 -15.25 -10.87
C MET A 130 28.64 -16.32 -11.97
N TRP A 131 27.75 -17.32 -11.75
CA TRP A 131 27.65 -18.50 -12.60
C TRP A 131 26.58 -18.43 -13.68
N ARG A 132 25.63 -17.50 -13.58
CA ARG A 132 24.54 -17.30 -14.57
C ARG A 132 24.49 -15.85 -15.03
N ARG A 133 24.21 -15.66 -16.33
CA ARG A 133 23.91 -14.30 -16.83
C ARG A 133 22.60 -13.83 -16.22
N ALA A 134 22.61 -12.67 -15.57
CA ALA A 134 21.40 -12.06 -14.99
C ALA A 134 20.28 -11.87 -16.04
N ALA A 135 20.64 -11.59 -17.29
CA ALA A 135 19.71 -11.39 -18.41
C ALA A 135 18.88 -12.65 -18.76
N ASP A 136 19.40 -13.85 -18.47
CA ASP A 136 18.70 -15.11 -18.77
C ASP A 136 17.92 -15.64 -17.54
N HIS A 137 18.07 -14.99 -16.36
CA HIS A 137 17.45 -15.49 -15.15
C HIS A 137 15.97 -15.14 -15.12
N ARG A 138 15.13 -16.18 -15.06
CA ARG A 138 13.66 -16.06 -14.91
C ARG A 138 13.01 -15.03 -15.85
N ARG A 139 13.55 -14.91 -17.10
CA ARG A 139 13.02 -13.95 -18.07
C ARG A 139 11.55 -14.19 -18.40
N ASP A 140 11.14 -15.44 -18.51
CA ASP A 140 9.74 -15.79 -18.78
C ASP A 140 8.83 -15.39 -17.63
N ASP A 141 9.27 -15.55 -16.38
CA ASP A 141 8.53 -15.10 -15.19
C ASP A 141 8.43 -13.56 -15.16
N ALA A 142 9.52 -12.86 -15.50
CA ALA A 142 9.51 -11.41 -15.60
C ALA A 142 8.55 -10.92 -16.70
N LEU A 143 8.52 -11.59 -17.86
CA LEU A 143 7.57 -11.29 -18.93
C LEU A 143 6.12 -11.57 -18.52
N ALA A 144 5.88 -12.63 -17.74
CA ALA A 144 4.55 -12.92 -17.20
C ALA A 144 4.07 -11.85 -16.20
N LEU A 145 4.95 -11.33 -15.35
CA LEU A 145 4.64 -10.21 -14.47
C LEU A 145 4.35 -8.91 -15.26
N LEU A 146 5.15 -8.65 -16.29
CA LEU A 146 4.95 -7.50 -17.18
C LEU A 146 3.65 -7.60 -17.99
N ASP A 147 3.24 -8.81 -18.35
CA ASP A 147 1.97 -9.06 -19.05
C ASP A 147 0.77 -8.66 -18.19
N GLN A 148 0.83 -8.97 -16.89
CA GLN A 148 -0.23 -8.63 -15.93
C GLN A 148 -0.43 -7.12 -15.75
N VAL A 149 0.63 -6.33 -15.94
CA VAL A 149 0.58 -4.86 -15.85
C VAL A 149 0.51 -4.17 -17.22
N GLY A 150 0.37 -4.96 -18.31
CA GLY A 150 0.26 -4.47 -19.68
C GLY A 150 1.57 -3.91 -20.25
N MET A 151 2.73 -4.25 -19.65
CA MET A 151 4.05 -3.72 -20.06
C MET A 151 4.90 -4.70 -20.86
N LYS A 152 4.43 -5.93 -21.14
CA LYS A 152 5.15 -6.94 -21.93
C LYS A 152 5.58 -6.45 -23.33
N PRO A 153 4.76 -5.68 -24.10
CA PRO A 153 5.19 -5.16 -25.39
C PRO A 153 6.37 -4.19 -25.32
N GLN A 154 6.65 -3.64 -24.15
CA GLN A 154 7.74 -2.70 -23.90
C GLN A 154 8.93 -3.33 -23.16
N ALA A 155 8.95 -4.66 -23.00
CA ALA A 155 9.89 -5.39 -22.14
C ALA A 155 11.37 -5.08 -22.43
N ASP A 156 11.75 -4.92 -23.69
CA ASP A 156 13.12 -4.68 -24.11
C ASP A 156 13.49 -3.19 -24.25
N ARG A 157 12.56 -2.28 -23.91
CA ARG A 157 12.84 -0.83 -23.91
C ARG A 157 13.55 -0.41 -22.64
N PRO A 158 14.50 0.53 -22.69
CA PRO A 158 15.07 1.15 -21.49
C PRO A 158 14.02 1.88 -20.67
N CYS A 159 14.11 1.81 -19.33
CA CYS A 159 13.13 2.47 -18.46
C CYS A 159 13.15 4.01 -18.56
N ASN A 160 14.29 4.62 -18.89
CA ASN A 160 14.43 6.08 -18.98
C ASN A 160 13.67 6.73 -20.15
N VAL A 161 13.15 5.95 -21.11
CA VAL A 161 12.36 6.47 -22.24
C VAL A 161 10.86 6.25 -22.08
N LEU A 162 10.44 5.69 -20.96
CA LEU A 162 9.03 5.42 -20.67
C LEU A 162 8.29 6.68 -20.20
N ALA A 163 7.00 6.76 -20.49
CA ALA A 163 6.11 7.70 -19.84
C ALA A 163 5.99 7.38 -18.35
N TYR A 164 5.70 8.39 -17.51
CA TYR A 164 5.64 8.22 -16.06
C TYR A 164 4.63 7.16 -15.60
N GLY A 165 3.46 7.12 -16.23
CA GLY A 165 2.44 6.09 -15.94
C GLY A 165 2.91 4.66 -16.26
N ASP A 166 3.70 4.48 -17.34
CA ASP A 166 4.31 3.19 -17.68
C ASP A 166 5.37 2.78 -16.64
N VAL A 167 6.18 3.73 -16.18
CA VAL A 167 7.16 3.46 -15.10
C VAL A 167 6.45 2.99 -13.83
N LYS A 168 5.29 3.59 -13.48
CA LYS A 168 4.48 3.14 -12.32
C LYS A 168 3.91 1.72 -12.50
N ARG A 169 3.56 1.32 -13.72
CA ARG A 169 3.16 -0.06 -14.03
C ARG A 169 4.35 -1.04 -13.90
N VAL A 170 5.54 -0.65 -14.35
CA VAL A 170 6.76 -1.45 -14.17
C VAL A 170 7.09 -1.61 -12.68
N GLU A 171 6.97 -0.54 -11.88
CA GLU A 171 7.16 -0.57 -10.43
C GLU A 171 6.18 -1.56 -9.75
N LEU A 172 4.92 -1.59 -10.20
CA LEU A 172 3.94 -2.56 -9.73
C LEU A 172 4.38 -4.00 -10.07
N ALA A 173 4.88 -4.26 -11.27
CA ALA A 173 5.41 -5.59 -11.64
C ALA A 173 6.62 -5.99 -10.77
N ILE A 174 7.53 -5.04 -10.46
CA ILE A 174 8.66 -5.24 -9.54
C ILE A 174 8.15 -5.61 -8.15
N ALA A 175 7.15 -4.89 -7.63
CA ALA A 175 6.57 -5.16 -6.31
C ALA A 175 5.83 -6.51 -6.25
N MET A 176 5.44 -7.07 -7.41
CA MET A 176 4.81 -8.38 -7.51
C MET A 176 5.81 -9.55 -7.62
N ALA A 177 7.12 -9.27 -7.77
CA ALA A 177 8.15 -10.29 -8.03
C ALA A 177 8.36 -11.30 -6.88
N ASN A 178 8.01 -10.94 -5.65
CA ASN A 178 8.08 -11.83 -4.47
C ASN A 178 6.75 -12.56 -4.19
N ASP A 179 5.81 -12.58 -5.14
CA ASP A 179 4.45 -13.14 -4.98
C ASP A 179 3.77 -12.65 -3.68
N PRO A 180 3.57 -11.34 -3.54
CA PRO A 180 3.16 -10.77 -2.26
C PRO A 180 1.74 -11.20 -1.86
N LYS A 181 1.53 -11.33 -0.54
CA LYS A 181 0.20 -11.44 0.06
C LYS A 181 -0.36 -10.06 0.43
N LEU A 182 0.55 -9.14 0.78
CA LEU A 182 0.26 -7.74 1.10
C LEU A 182 1.08 -6.83 0.18
N LEU A 183 0.41 -5.90 -0.47
CA LEU A 183 1.04 -4.82 -1.23
C LEU A 183 0.82 -3.48 -0.52
N LEU A 184 1.89 -2.76 -0.27
CA LEU A 184 1.90 -1.41 0.28
C LEU A 184 2.11 -0.40 -0.84
N MET A 185 1.17 0.53 -1.04
CA MET A 185 1.25 1.56 -2.09
C MET A 185 1.17 2.95 -1.46
N ASP A 186 2.28 3.70 -1.52
CA ASP A 186 2.35 5.04 -0.93
C ASP A 186 2.16 6.09 -2.04
N GLU A 187 0.97 6.70 -2.08
CA GLU A 187 0.55 7.69 -3.07
C GLU A 187 0.79 7.21 -4.53
N PRO A 188 0.28 6.02 -4.92
CA PRO A 188 0.63 5.40 -6.20
C PRO A 188 0.27 6.24 -7.42
N THR A 189 -0.71 7.14 -7.32
CA THR A 189 -1.18 7.95 -8.44
C THR A 189 -0.67 9.40 -8.43
N ALA A 190 0.23 9.73 -7.48
CA ALA A 190 0.79 11.09 -7.40
C ALA A 190 1.48 11.49 -8.72
N GLY A 191 1.18 12.71 -9.21
CA GLY A 191 1.76 13.24 -10.44
C GLY A 191 1.20 12.68 -11.76
N MET A 192 0.24 11.73 -11.72
CA MET A 192 -0.37 11.14 -12.91
C MET A 192 -1.58 11.94 -13.41
N ALA A 193 -1.84 11.89 -14.72
CA ALA A 193 -3.08 12.43 -15.31
C ALA A 193 -4.31 11.61 -14.83
N PRO A 194 -5.51 12.20 -14.79
CA PRO A 194 -6.71 11.53 -14.26
C PRO A 194 -7.01 10.16 -14.90
N LYS A 195 -6.82 10.04 -16.22
CA LYS A 195 -7.00 8.79 -16.95
C LYS A 195 -6.00 7.72 -16.49
N GLU A 196 -4.72 8.06 -16.40
CA GLU A 196 -3.65 7.14 -16.00
C GLU A 196 -3.83 6.67 -14.55
N ARG A 197 -4.27 7.57 -13.64
CA ARG A 197 -4.62 7.22 -12.26
C ARG A 197 -5.68 6.13 -12.19
N ASN A 198 -6.77 6.32 -12.92
CA ASN A 198 -7.87 5.35 -12.96
C ASN A 198 -7.41 4.02 -13.57
N GLU A 199 -6.62 4.04 -14.63
CA GLU A 199 -6.07 2.82 -15.24
C GLU A 199 -5.17 2.04 -14.27
N LEU A 200 -4.28 2.73 -13.53
CA LEU A 200 -3.40 2.08 -12.55
C LEU A 200 -4.21 1.47 -11.39
N MET A 201 -5.20 2.20 -10.87
CA MET A 201 -6.02 1.70 -9.75
C MET A 201 -6.99 0.59 -10.17
N ALA A 202 -7.54 0.66 -11.38
CA ALA A 202 -8.33 -0.44 -11.95
C ALA A 202 -7.48 -1.71 -12.10
N LEU A 203 -6.28 -1.58 -12.65
CA LEU A 203 -5.32 -2.68 -12.75
C LEU A 203 -4.98 -3.26 -11.36
N THR A 204 -4.75 -2.40 -10.36
CA THR A 204 -4.49 -2.84 -8.97
C THR A 204 -5.70 -3.60 -8.42
N LYS A 205 -6.92 -3.13 -8.66
CA LYS A 205 -8.14 -3.81 -8.23
C LYS A 205 -8.31 -5.18 -8.90
N ASP A 206 -7.98 -5.30 -10.17
CA ASP A 206 -8.00 -6.58 -10.89
C ASP A 206 -7.00 -7.57 -10.29
N LEU A 207 -5.78 -7.13 -9.94
CA LEU A 207 -4.80 -7.97 -9.25
C LEU A 207 -5.28 -8.42 -7.87
N VAL A 208 -5.93 -7.55 -7.10
CA VAL A 208 -6.57 -7.88 -5.82
C VAL A 208 -7.57 -9.01 -6.00
N LEU A 209 -8.47 -8.90 -6.99
CA LEU A 209 -9.52 -9.89 -7.24
C LEU A 209 -8.97 -11.22 -7.77
N GLN A 210 -7.99 -11.18 -8.68
CA GLN A 210 -7.45 -12.38 -9.33
C GLN A 210 -6.51 -13.18 -8.42
N ARG A 211 -5.74 -12.52 -7.56
CA ARG A 211 -4.72 -13.16 -6.72
C ARG A 211 -5.08 -13.27 -5.25
N GLY A 212 -6.20 -12.69 -4.81
CA GLY A 212 -6.52 -12.56 -3.39
C GLY A 212 -5.53 -11.66 -2.64
N LEU A 213 -4.84 -10.77 -3.38
CA LEU A 213 -3.85 -9.83 -2.85
C LEU A 213 -4.54 -8.82 -1.94
N ALA A 214 -4.01 -8.61 -0.73
CA ALA A 214 -4.43 -7.49 0.10
C ALA A 214 -3.60 -6.25 -0.23
N VAL A 215 -4.23 -5.10 -0.29
CA VAL A 215 -3.54 -3.82 -0.59
C VAL A 215 -3.85 -2.81 0.49
N LEU A 216 -2.81 -2.25 1.10
CA LEU A 216 -2.89 -1.04 1.92
C LEU A 216 -2.30 0.12 1.11
N PHE A 217 -3.08 1.17 0.88
CA PHE A 217 -2.60 2.30 0.11
C PHE A 217 -2.91 3.65 0.76
N THR A 218 -2.04 4.64 0.51
CA THR A 218 -2.33 6.04 0.83
C THR A 218 -2.64 6.81 -0.43
N GLU A 219 -3.47 7.82 -0.35
CA GLU A 219 -3.79 8.73 -1.45
C GLU A 219 -4.25 10.09 -0.94
N HIS A 220 -4.01 11.12 -1.76
CA HIS A 220 -4.54 12.47 -1.54
C HIS A 220 -5.75 12.76 -2.45
N SER A 221 -5.89 12.06 -3.56
CA SER A 221 -7.02 12.19 -4.49
C SER A 221 -8.23 11.45 -3.95
N MET A 222 -9.17 12.16 -3.35
CA MET A 222 -10.35 11.55 -2.73
C MET A 222 -11.27 10.87 -3.74
N ASP A 223 -11.29 11.33 -4.99
CA ASP A 223 -11.97 10.67 -6.11
C ASP A 223 -11.44 9.24 -6.32
N VAL A 224 -10.14 9.05 -6.30
CA VAL A 224 -9.50 7.74 -6.38
C VAL A 224 -9.84 6.87 -5.17
N VAL A 225 -9.73 7.43 -3.96
CA VAL A 225 -10.03 6.71 -2.72
C VAL A 225 -11.46 6.19 -2.72
N PHE A 226 -12.43 7.08 -3.01
CA PHE A 226 -13.85 6.71 -3.00
C PHE A 226 -14.27 5.78 -4.15
N ALA A 227 -13.54 5.78 -5.27
CA ALA A 227 -13.82 4.90 -6.41
C ALA A 227 -13.30 3.48 -6.23
N TYR A 228 -12.16 3.31 -5.56
CA TYR A 228 -11.45 2.03 -5.57
C TYR A 228 -11.34 1.33 -4.22
N ALA A 229 -11.34 2.05 -3.09
CA ALA A 229 -11.22 1.43 -1.78
C ALA A 229 -12.46 0.58 -1.43
N ASP A 230 -12.24 -0.59 -0.86
CA ASP A 230 -13.31 -1.40 -0.25
C ASP A 230 -13.67 -0.87 1.14
N ARG A 231 -12.64 -0.41 1.88
CA ARG A 231 -12.75 0.19 3.21
C ARG A 231 -11.72 1.30 3.33
N ILE A 232 -12.03 2.29 4.16
CA ILE A 232 -11.19 3.46 4.40
C ILE A 232 -10.97 3.59 5.90
N ILE A 233 -9.72 3.81 6.33
CA ILE A 233 -9.37 4.25 7.66
C ILE A 233 -8.81 5.66 7.61
N VAL A 234 -9.24 6.49 8.54
CA VAL A 234 -8.90 7.93 8.58
C VAL A 234 -8.05 8.22 9.80
N LEU A 235 -6.84 8.70 9.58
CA LEU A 235 -5.97 9.17 10.63
C LEU A 235 -6.03 10.68 10.79
N ALA A 236 -6.00 11.15 12.04
CA ALA A 236 -5.77 12.55 12.37
C ALA A 236 -4.93 12.64 13.66
N ARG A 237 -3.86 13.42 13.63
CA ARG A 237 -2.96 13.64 14.77
C ARG A 237 -2.47 12.33 15.40
N GLY A 238 -2.10 11.37 14.58
CA GLY A 238 -1.60 10.06 15.01
C GLY A 238 -2.66 9.07 15.47
N ARG A 239 -3.96 9.40 15.45
CA ARG A 239 -5.05 8.54 15.92
C ARG A 239 -6.00 8.17 14.81
N LEU A 240 -6.58 7.00 14.87
CA LEU A 240 -7.68 6.57 14.03
C LEU A 240 -8.96 7.29 14.50
N ILE A 241 -9.59 8.08 13.61
CA ILE A 241 -10.78 8.86 13.93
C ILE A 241 -12.05 8.33 13.28
N ALA A 242 -11.91 7.58 12.18
CA ALA A 242 -13.02 6.94 11.49
C ALA A 242 -12.54 5.73 10.69
N GLU A 243 -13.40 4.75 10.55
CA GLU A 243 -13.23 3.57 9.71
C GLU A 243 -14.59 3.15 9.15
N GLY A 244 -14.63 2.74 7.88
CA GLY A 244 -15.88 2.32 7.25
C GLY A 244 -15.79 2.23 5.73
N LYS A 245 -16.94 1.98 5.11
CA LYS A 245 -17.07 1.99 3.65
C LYS A 245 -16.92 3.41 3.09
N PRO A 246 -16.54 3.57 1.82
CA PRO A 246 -16.37 4.88 1.20
C PRO A 246 -17.56 5.85 1.39
N GLN A 247 -18.79 5.34 1.31
CA GLN A 247 -20.00 6.16 1.52
C GLN A 247 -20.09 6.68 2.95
N ASP A 248 -19.83 5.83 3.94
CA ASP A 248 -19.93 6.18 5.37
C ASP A 248 -18.86 7.23 5.75
N ILE A 249 -17.65 7.07 5.20
CA ILE A 249 -16.52 7.98 5.45
C ILE A 249 -16.77 9.35 4.79
N ARG A 250 -17.35 9.38 3.59
CA ARG A 250 -17.67 10.64 2.88
C ARG A 250 -18.56 11.55 3.70
N ASP A 251 -19.55 10.99 4.35
CA ASP A 251 -20.57 11.74 5.10
C ASP A 251 -20.21 11.84 6.61
N HIS A 252 -19.05 11.33 7.04
CA HIS A 252 -18.66 11.32 8.43
C HIS A 252 -18.26 12.71 8.95
N PRO A 253 -18.94 13.28 9.98
CA PRO A 253 -18.74 14.68 10.38
C PRO A 253 -17.30 15.02 10.82
N GLN A 254 -16.62 14.12 11.55
CA GLN A 254 -15.24 14.34 11.97
C GLN A 254 -14.27 14.31 10.79
N VAL A 255 -14.51 13.48 9.77
CA VAL A 255 -13.70 13.42 8.56
C VAL A 255 -13.86 14.71 7.77
N GLN A 256 -15.08 15.17 7.57
CA GLN A 256 -15.35 16.44 6.92
C GLN A 256 -14.69 17.62 7.63
N ALA A 257 -14.78 17.66 8.97
CA ALA A 257 -14.15 18.71 9.78
C ALA A 257 -12.62 18.72 9.65
N VAL A 258 -11.98 17.55 9.52
CA VAL A 258 -10.52 17.41 9.40
C VAL A 258 -10.02 17.84 8.03
N TYR A 259 -10.80 17.59 6.94
CA TYR A 259 -10.37 17.92 5.58
C TYR A 259 -10.78 19.31 5.13
N PHE A 260 -11.94 19.81 5.54
CA PHE A 260 -12.54 21.04 5.02
C PHE A 260 -12.75 22.13 6.07
N GLY A 261 -12.56 21.83 7.34
CA GLY A 261 -13.04 22.69 8.41
C GLY A 261 -14.59 22.65 8.50
N THR A 262 -15.16 23.51 9.34
CA THR A 262 -16.61 23.60 9.46
C THR A 262 -17.22 24.31 8.26
N GLY A 263 -18.01 23.60 7.44
CA GLY A 263 -18.86 24.21 6.41
C GLY A 263 -18.63 23.80 4.95
N LYS A 264 -17.69 22.89 4.66
CA LYS A 264 -17.51 22.30 3.31
C LYS A 264 -17.64 20.79 3.38
N THR A 265 -18.05 20.15 2.28
CA THR A 265 -18.21 18.70 2.15
C THR A 265 -17.51 18.18 0.90
N PHE A 266 -17.26 16.88 0.82
CA PHE A 266 -16.78 16.22 -0.40
C PHE A 266 -17.85 16.32 -1.49
N GLU A 267 -17.45 16.70 -2.70
CA GLU A 267 -18.36 16.71 -3.85
C GLU A 267 -18.88 15.30 -4.11
N LYS A 268 -20.20 15.18 -4.34
CA LYS A 268 -20.79 13.92 -4.80
C LYS A 268 -20.43 13.73 -6.27
N PRO A 269 -20.14 12.49 -6.72
CA PRO A 269 -19.98 12.21 -8.14
C PRO A 269 -21.25 12.71 -8.87
N SER A 270 -21.06 13.47 -9.93
CA SER A 270 -22.14 13.79 -10.87
C SER A 270 -22.66 12.48 -11.45
N ALA A 271 -23.95 12.25 -11.33
CA ALA A 271 -24.68 11.08 -11.82
C ALA A 271 -24.52 10.91 -13.33
#